data_0ace2c817b6b5b2c71cdf0e54076e4f4
#
_entry.id   0ace2c817b6b5b2c71cdf0e54076e4f4
#
_cell.length_a   1.000
_cell.length_b   1.000
_cell.length_c   1.000
_cell.angle_alpha   90.00
_cell.angle_beta   90.00
_cell.angle_gamma   90.00
#
_symmetry.space_group_name_H-M   'P 1'
#
loop_
_entity.id
_entity.type
_entity.pdbx_description
1 polymer ?
#
loop_
_entity_poly.entity_id
_entity_poly.type
_entity_poly.pdbx_seq_one_letter_code
_entity_poly.pdbx_strand_id
1 'polypeptide(L)'
;MATKPALGKGLGALIKKQPGTNAVPEATIHPDERKLVRDVTLSMIVPSPLQPRKHFVEAPLDELMESIRQHGIIQPLICRRVGDKLELIAGERRFRASQKLGLATVPVIEREANDQDVLEMALIENMQRQDLNPMEEAAGYIRLAKEYALKQEEIASRVGKSRASVANAMRLLDLHDDVQLQVAQAR
;
A
#
# COMPACT_ATOMS: atom_id res chain seq x y z
N MET A 1 37.66 36.62 -44.36
CA MET A 1 37.17 35.26 -44.00
C MET A 1 36.96 35.24 -42.48
N ALA A 2 35.71 35.32 -42.07
CA ALA A 2 35.34 35.40 -40.65
C ALA A 2 34.83 34.06 -40.19
N THR A 3 35.50 33.44 -39.25
CA THR A 3 35.13 32.19 -38.59
C THR A 3 34.08 32.48 -37.49
N LYS A 4 32.91 31.87 -37.59
CA LYS A 4 31.84 31.94 -36.58
C LYS A 4 32.21 31.02 -35.40
N PRO A 5 32.07 31.43 -34.14
CA PRO A 5 32.21 30.53 -33.00
C PRO A 5 30.94 29.71 -32.83
N ALA A 6 31.10 28.40 -32.74
CA ALA A 6 30.02 27.48 -32.37
C ALA A 6 29.78 27.51 -30.87
N LEU A 7 28.74 28.20 -30.41
CA LEU A 7 28.25 28.17 -29.05
C LEU A 7 27.01 27.29 -28.95
N GLY A 8 27.01 26.33 -28.05
CA GLY A 8 25.77 25.93 -27.37
C GLY A 8 25.18 24.57 -27.65
N LYS A 9 25.86 23.46 -27.32
CA LYS A 9 25.19 22.16 -27.10
C LYS A 9 25.25 21.67 -25.64
N GLY A 10 25.45 22.57 -24.67
CA GLY A 10 25.68 22.20 -23.26
C GLY A 10 24.51 22.40 -22.29
N LEU A 11 23.50 23.19 -22.62
CA LEU A 11 22.44 23.55 -21.65
C LEU A 11 21.22 22.61 -21.65
N GLY A 12 21.03 21.81 -22.69
CA GLY A 12 19.92 20.85 -22.76
C GLY A 12 20.10 19.61 -21.89
N ALA A 13 21.31 19.33 -21.41
CA ALA A 13 21.59 18.15 -20.61
C ALA A 13 21.40 18.35 -19.08
N LEU A 14 21.21 19.58 -18.63
CA LEU A 14 21.08 19.95 -17.19
C LEU A 14 19.66 20.12 -16.72
N ILE A 15 18.68 20.11 -17.63
CA ILE A 15 17.26 20.09 -17.24
C ILE A 15 16.82 18.64 -17.17
N LYS A 16 17.27 17.90 -16.17
CA LYS A 16 16.55 16.74 -15.67
C LYS A 16 15.24 17.26 -15.09
N LYS A 17 14.18 17.18 -15.89
CA LYS A 17 12.80 17.37 -15.45
C LYS A 17 12.57 16.36 -14.33
N GLN A 18 12.64 16.83 -13.08
CA GLN A 18 12.09 16.06 -11.95
C GLN A 18 10.58 15.96 -12.20
N PRO A 19 10.01 14.78 -12.28
CA PRO A 19 8.57 14.65 -12.15
C PRO A 19 8.26 14.85 -10.67
N GLY A 20 7.96 16.10 -10.31
CA GLY A 20 7.26 16.40 -9.07
C GLY A 20 5.82 15.95 -9.23
N THR A 21 5.55 14.75 -8.80
CA THR A 21 4.21 14.31 -8.44
C THR A 21 4.41 13.43 -7.22
N ASN A 22 3.86 13.86 -6.09
CA ASN A 22 3.55 13.02 -4.95
C ASN A 22 2.56 11.94 -5.40
N ALA A 23 3.05 11.01 -6.22
CA ALA A 23 2.34 9.78 -6.49
C ALA A 23 2.50 8.90 -5.26
N VAL A 24 1.44 8.80 -4.47
CA VAL A 24 1.17 7.67 -3.59
C VAL A 24 1.56 6.43 -4.40
N PRO A 25 2.38 5.49 -3.88
CA PRO A 25 2.68 4.28 -4.62
C PRO A 25 1.35 3.57 -4.92
N GLU A 26 0.88 3.73 -6.15
CA GLU A 26 -0.18 2.91 -6.69
C GLU A 26 0.31 1.47 -6.57
N ALA A 27 -0.40 0.67 -5.80
CA ALA A 27 -0.30 -0.78 -5.93
C ALA A 27 -0.60 -1.09 -7.39
N THR A 28 0.44 -1.24 -8.17
CA THR A 28 0.38 -1.44 -9.62
C THR A 28 -0.33 -2.77 -9.83
N ILE A 29 -1.57 -2.69 -10.29
CA ILE A 29 -2.32 -3.87 -10.75
C ILE A 29 -1.53 -4.41 -11.95
N HIS A 30 -0.96 -5.59 -11.81
CA HIS A 30 -0.26 -6.26 -12.89
C HIS A 30 -1.20 -6.40 -14.10
N PRO A 31 -0.70 -6.27 -15.35
CA PRO A 31 -1.53 -6.34 -16.56
C PRO A 31 -2.43 -7.57 -16.64
N ASP A 32 -2.01 -8.70 -16.07
CA ASP A 32 -2.80 -9.92 -15.99
C ASP A 32 -3.95 -9.85 -14.97
N GLU A 33 -3.83 -9.03 -13.94
CA GLU A 33 -4.88 -8.85 -12.93
C GLU A 33 -6.07 -8.05 -13.45
N ARG A 34 -5.89 -7.20 -14.47
CA ARG A 34 -7.00 -6.48 -15.12
C ARG A 34 -8.01 -7.43 -15.77
N LYS A 35 -7.58 -8.61 -16.19
CA LYS A 35 -8.47 -9.66 -16.76
C LYS A 35 -9.29 -10.37 -15.69
N LEU A 36 -8.94 -10.21 -14.40
CA LEU A 36 -9.60 -10.84 -13.26
C LEU A 36 -10.59 -9.91 -12.54
N VAL A 37 -10.75 -8.67 -13.01
CA VAL A 37 -11.70 -7.72 -12.42
C VAL A 37 -13.10 -8.10 -12.85
N ARG A 38 -13.99 -8.22 -11.87
CA ARG A 38 -15.43 -8.43 -12.08
C ARG A 38 -16.25 -7.55 -11.18
N ASP A 39 -17.42 -7.12 -11.66
CA ASP A 39 -18.38 -6.40 -10.84
C ASP A 39 -19.13 -7.37 -9.93
N VAL A 40 -19.11 -7.08 -8.64
CA VAL A 40 -19.75 -7.89 -7.60
C VAL A 40 -20.74 -7.03 -6.83
N THR A 41 -21.89 -7.59 -6.50
CA THR A 41 -22.90 -6.94 -5.65
C THR A 41 -22.30 -6.63 -4.28
N LEU A 42 -22.44 -5.38 -3.82
CA LEU A 42 -21.82 -4.91 -2.59
C LEU A 42 -22.28 -5.71 -1.35
N SER A 43 -23.50 -6.23 -1.33
CA SER A 43 -24.03 -7.06 -0.25
C SER A 43 -23.38 -8.45 -0.12
N MET A 44 -22.66 -8.90 -1.17
CA MET A 44 -21.89 -10.14 -1.15
C MET A 44 -20.55 -9.98 -0.44
N ILE A 45 -20.10 -8.73 -0.23
CA ILE A 45 -18.80 -8.44 0.35
C ILE A 45 -18.94 -8.21 1.85
N VAL A 46 -18.13 -8.91 2.64
CA VAL A 46 -18.05 -8.76 4.10
C VAL A 46 -16.65 -8.29 4.50
N PRO A 47 -16.55 -7.40 5.51
CA PRO A 47 -15.23 -7.02 6.05
C PRO A 47 -14.53 -8.23 6.65
N SER A 48 -13.18 -8.29 6.52
CA SER A 48 -12.42 -9.35 7.16
C SER A 48 -12.40 -9.16 8.68
N PRO A 49 -12.72 -10.20 9.48
CA PRO A 49 -12.57 -10.17 10.93
C PRO A 49 -11.09 -10.10 11.35
N LEU A 50 -10.17 -10.44 10.45
CA LEU A 50 -8.73 -10.48 10.68
C LEU A 50 -8.06 -9.11 10.52
N GLN A 51 -8.78 -8.07 10.09
CA GLN A 51 -8.21 -6.72 9.92
C GLN A 51 -7.85 -6.09 11.27
N PRO A 52 -6.56 -5.74 11.50
CA PRO A 52 -6.11 -5.21 12.78
C PRO A 52 -6.62 -3.79 13.07
N ARG A 53 -7.11 -3.07 12.07
CA ARG A 53 -7.50 -1.67 12.17
C ARG A 53 -8.96 -1.50 12.57
N LYS A 54 -9.23 -1.46 13.88
CA LYS A 54 -10.59 -1.18 14.43
C LYS A 54 -10.94 0.32 14.47
N HIS A 55 -9.95 1.21 14.47
CA HIS A 55 -10.16 2.65 14.51
C HIS A 55 -9.70 3.29 13.19
N PHE A 56 -10.65 3.61 12.34
CA PHE A 56 -10.41 4.50 11.22
C PHE A 56 -10.69 5.92 11.73
N VAL A 57 -9.64 6.74 11.84
CA VAL A 57 -9.86 8.19 11.93
C VAL A 57 -10.68 8.55 10.68
N GLU A 58 -11.83 9.18 10.89
CA GLU A 58 -12.80 9.57 9.83
C GLU A 58 -12.25 10.66 8.88
N ALA A 59 -10.95 10.79 8.77
CA ALA A 59 -10.32 11.73 7.87
C ALA A 59 -10.54 11.31 6.40
N PRO A 60 -10.73 12.20 5.59
CA PRO A 60 -11.79 12.65 4.68
C PRO A 60 -12.27 11.51 3.78
N LEU A 61 -13.33 10.81 4.21
CA LEU A 61 -14.05 9.87 3.36
C LEU A 61 -14.82 10.61 2.26
N ASP A 62 -15.14 11.88 2.52
CA ASP A 62 -15.95 12.72 1.64
C ASP A 62 -15.26 13.02 0.31
N GLU A 63 -13.97 13.32 0.32
CA GLU A 63 -13.18 13.50 -0.91
C GLU A 63 -13.13 12.22 -1.74
N LEU A 64 -12.96 11.06 -1.09
CA LEU A 64 -12.98 9.78 -1.76
C LEU A 64 -14.36 9.46 -2.33
N MET A 65 -15.43 9.76 -1.61
CA MET A 65 -16.81 9.60 -2.08
C MET A 65 -17.07 10.45 -3.31
N GLU A 66 -16.61 11.70 -3.33
CA GLU A 66 -16.77 12.58 -4.48
C GLU A 66 -15.98 12.07 -5.70
N SER A 67 -14.74 11.62 -5.48
CA SER A 67 -13.94 10.98 -6.52
C SER A 67 -14.63 9.72 -7.09
N ILE A 68 -15.21 8.88 -6.24
CA ILE A 68 -15.95 7.68 -6.67
C ILE A 68 -17.23 8.05 -7.45
N ARG A 69 -17.91 9.14 -7.10
CA ARG A 69 -19.08 9.62 -7.88
C ARG A 69 -18.70 10.03 -9.29
N GLN A 70 -17.56 10.72 -9.44
CA GLN A 70 -17.13 11.29 -10.72
C GLN A 70 -16.47 10.26 -11.64
N HIS A 71 -15.65 9.37 -11.08
CA HIS A 71 -14.77 8.49 -11.85
C HIS A 71 -15.04 6.99 -11.62
N GLY A 72 -15.95 6.65 -10.73
CA GLY A 72 -16.13 5.28 -10.27
C GLY A 72 -14.95 4.80 -9.42
N ILE A 73 -14.91 3.50 -9.16
CA ILE A 73 -13.82 2.86 -8.43
C ILE A 73 -12.74 2.48 -9.44
N ILE A 74 -11.71 3.32 -9.57
CA ILE A 74 -10.58 3.10 -10.49
C ILE A 74 -9.76 1.89 -10.08
N GLN A 75 -9.52 1.73 -8.78
CA GLN A 75 -8.74 0.63 -8.23
C GLN A 75 -9.68 -0.40 -7.58
N PRO A 76 -9.76 -1.64 -8.11
CA PRO A 76 -10.68 -2.66 -7.58
C PRO A 76 -10.42 -3.01 -6.12
N LEU A 77 -11.44 -3.53 -5.45
CA LEU A 77 -11.28 -4.15 -4.15
C LEU A 77 -10.64 -5.52 -4.31
N ILE A 78 -9.86 -5.94 -3.32
CA ILE A 78 -9.28 -7.29 -3.29
C ILE A 78 -10.06 -8.11 -2.27
N CYS A 79 -10.62 -9.22 -2.72
CA CYS A 79 -11.43 -10.11 -1.89
C CYS A 79 -10.97 -11.56 -2.05
N ARG A 80 -11.30 -12.40 -1.08
CA ARG A 80 -11.23 -13.87 -1.20
C ARG A 80 -12.61 -14.49 -1.02
N ARG A 81 -12.78 -15.67 -1.55
CA ARG A 81 -14.02 -16.42 -1.36
C ARG A 81 -14.03 -17.16 -0.03
N VAL A 82 -15.08 -16.97 0.74
CA VAL A 82 -15.34 -17.69 1.99
C VAL A 82 -16.80 -18.15 1.97
N GLY A 83 -17.02 -19.40 1.61
CA GLY A 83 -18.35 -19.93 1.33
C GLY A 83 -19.04 -19.17 0.19
N ASP A 84 -20.26 -18.68 0.42
CA ASP A 84 -21.04 -17.93 -0.58
C ASP A 84 -20.74 -16.43 -0.60
N LYS A 85 -19.84 -15.94 0.26
CA LYS A 85 -19.49 -14.52 0.38
C LYS A 85 -18.07 -14.25 -0.04
N LEU A 86 -17.78 -12.97 -0.25
CA LEU A 86 -16.45 -12.46 -0.52
C LEU A 86 -15.96 -11.68 0.70
N GLU A 87 -14.88 -12.13 1.30
CA GLU A 87 -14.22 -11.44 2.41
C GLU A 87 -13.22 -10.42 1.87
N LEU A 88 -13.32 -9.18 2.34
CA LEU A 88 -12.49 -8.07 1.91
C LEU A 88 -11.07 -8.20 2.49
N ILE A 89 -10.07 -8.33 1.62
CA ILE A 89 -8.65 -8.34 2.00
C ILE A 89 -8.09 -6.93 2.02
N ALA A 90 -8.31 -6.15 0.93
CA ALA A 90 -7.81 -4.79 0.81
C ALA A 90 -8.83 -3.86 0.13
N GLY A 91 -8.79 -2.57 0.49
CA GLY A 91 -9.69 -1.56 -0.05
C GLY A 91 -10.81 -1.13 0.89
N GLU A 92 -10.64 -1.27 2.21
CA GLU A 92 -11.65 -0.95 3.23
C GLU A 92 -12.26 0.47 3.07
N ARG A 93 -11.43 1.50 2.80
CA ARG A 93 -11.92 2.86 2.60
C ARG A 93 -12.86 2.96 1.39
N ARG A 94 -12.50 2.31 0.29
CA ARG A 94 -13.32 2.25 -0.94
C ARG A 94 -14.62 1.48 -0.70
N PHE A 95 -14.56 0.37 0.02
CA PHE A 95 -15.73 -0.40 0.41
C PHE A 95 -16.71 0.44 1.24
N ARG A 96 -16.23 1.14 2.29
CA ARG A 96 -17.08 2.02 3.12
C ARG A 96 -17.63 3.20 2.35
N ALA A 97 -16.83 3.82 1.49
CA ALA A 97 -17.31 4.89 0.62
C ALA A 97 -18.42 4.39 -0.30
N SER A 98 -18.27 3.20 -0.88
CA SER A 98 -19.27 2.57 -1.74
C SER A 98 -20.57 2.27 -0.99
N GLN A 99 -20.49 1.82 0.27
CA GLN A 99 -21.66 1.61 1.13
C GLN A 99 -22.39 2.91 1.42
N LYS A 100 -21.66 3.99 1.79
CA LYS A 100 -22.24 5.31 2.03
C LYS A 100 -22.88 5.92 0.78
N LEU A 101 -22.31 5.62 -0.40
CA LEU A 101 -22.84 6.05 -1.70
C LEU A 101 -24.01 5.20 -2.18
N GLY A 102 -24.32 4.08 -1.56
CA GLY A 102 -25.38 3.16 -1.97
C GLY A 102 -25.14 2.49 -3.32
N LEU A 103 -23.87 2.22 -3.68
CA LEU A 103 -23.55 1.54 -4.93
C LEU A 103 -24.08 0.11 -4.91
N ALA A 104 -24.70 -0.33 -6.02
CA ALA A 104 -25.21 -1.69 -6.16
C ALA A 104 -24.08 -2.70 -6.35
N THR A 105 -23.08 -2.35 -7.16
CA THR A 105 -21.94 -3.20 -7.50
C THR A 105 -20.63 -2.44 -7.37
N VAL A 106 -19.53 -3.17 -7.19
CA VAL A 106 -18.16 -2.64 -7.14
C VAL A 106 -17.21 -3.57 -7.86
N PRO A 107 -16.15 -3.05 -8.51
CA PRO A 107 -15.14 -3.88 -9.14
C PRO A 107 -14.29 -4.59 -8.09
N VAL A 108 -14.13 -5.91 -8.26
CA VAL A 108 -13.41 -6.80 -7.34
C VAL A 108 -12.43 -7.66 -8.10
N ILE A 109 -11.25 -7.86 -7.53
CA ILE A 109 -10.33 -8.93 -7.88
C ILE A 109 -10.45 -10.01 -6.80
N GLU A 110 -10.86 -11.21 -7.20
CA GLU A 110 -10.90 -12.37 -6.30
C GLU A 110 -9.53 -13.04 -6.31
N ARG A 111 -8.96 -13.26 -5.12
CA ARG A 111 -7.73 -14.01 -4.92
C ARG A 111 -7.96 -15.21 -4.02
N GLU A 112 -7.34 -16.30 -4.36
CA GLU A 112 -7.20 -17.43 -3.44
C GLU A 112 -6.17 -17.03 -2.38
N ALA A 113 -6.60 -16.99 -1.13
CA ALA A 113 -5.77 -16.63 0.02
C ALA A 113 -6.30 -17.36 1.26
N ASN A 114 -5.41 -17.97 2.01
CA ASN A 114 -5.72 -18.49 3.34
C ASN A 114 -5.67 -17.36 4.40
N ASP A 115 -6.02 -17.65 5.66
CA ASP A 115 -6.02 -16.65 6.73
C ASP A 115 -4.64 -16.02 6.96
N GLN A 116 -3.59 -16.82 6.82
CA GLN A 116 -2.21 -16.35 6.98
C GLN A 116 -1.83 -15.37 5.86
N ASP A 117 -2.21 -15.68 4.61
CA ASP A 117 -1.96 -14.79 3.46
C ASP A 117 -2.68 -13.45 3.64
N VAL A 118 -3.92 -13.47 4.15
CA VAL A 118 -4.70 -12.25 4.42
C VAL A 118 -4.03 -11.37 5.47
N LEU A 119 -3.60 -11.97 6.59
CA LEU A 119 -2.90 -11.26 7.65
C LEU A 119 -1.54 -10.72 7.18
N GLU A 120 -0.81 -11.49 6.38
CA GLU A 120 0.45 -11.06 5.78
C GLU A 120 0.23 -9.85 4.86
N MET A 121 -0.74 -9.93 3.94
CA MET A 121 -1.07 -8.81 3.03
C MET A 121 -1.49 -7.56 3.80
N ALA A 122 -2.30 -7.71 4.85
CA ALA A 122 -2.71 -6.59 5.70
C ALA A 122 -1.52 -5.95 6.44
N LEU A 123 -0.56 -6.76 6.89
CA LEU A 123 0.65 -6.28 7.55
C LEU A 123 1.55 -5.54 6.56
N ILE A 124 1.75 -6.08 5.35
CA ILE A 124 2.55 -5.44 4.28
C ILE A 124 1.91 -4.10 3.87
N GLU A 125 0.58 -4.06 3.66
CA GLU A 125 -0.12 -2.81 3.33
C GLU A 125 0.09 -1.76 4.41
N ASN A 126 0.01 -2.15 5.69
CA ASN A 126 0.27 -1.24 6.79
C ASN A 126 1.74 -0.76 6.83
N MET A 127 2.70 -1.63 6.46
CA MET A 127 4.13 -1.28 6.39
C MET A 127 4.48 -0.31 5.25
N GLN A 128 3.63 -0.20 4.22
CA GLN A 128 3.82 0.74 3.12
C GLN A 128 3.31 2.15 3.42
N ARG A 129 2.79 2.39 4.62
CA ARG A 129 2.32 3.73 5.02
C ARG A 129 3.50 4.67 5.26
N GLN A 130 3.31 5.95 4.92
CA GLN A 130 4.34 6.98 5.07
C GLN A 130 4.45 7.54 6.49
N ASP A 131 3.50 7.22 7.36
CA ASP A 131 3.35 7.79 8.71
C ASP A 131 3.85 6.85 9.82
N LEU A 132 4.51 5.73 9.47
CA LEU A 132 5.12 4.83 10.46
C LEU A 132 6.39 5.44 11.06
N ASN A 133 6.52 5.32 12.38
CA ASN A 133 7.80 5.62 13.01
C ASN A 133 8.81 4.47 12.79
N PRO A 134 10.14 4.74 12.94
CA PRO A 134 11.17 3.72 12.67
C PRO A 134 11.04 2.46 13.53
N MET A 135 10.51 2.56 14.75
CA MET A 135 10.33 1.42 15.64
C MET A 135 9.13 0.56 15.24
N GLU A 136 8.03 1.19 14.78
CA GLU A 136 6.87 0.49 14.23
C GLU A 136 7.25 -0.25 12.94
N GLU A 137 8.04 0.39 12.09
CA GLU A 137 8.57 -0.23 10.87
C GLU A 137 9.43 -1.44 11.21
N ALA A 138 10.37 -1.31 12.14
CA ALA A 138 11.22 -2.41 12.61
C ALA A 138 10.40 -3.58 13.19
N ALA A 139 9.42 -3.28 14.04
CA ALA A 139 8.53 -4.29 14.63
C ALA A 139 7.72 -5.04 13.55
N GLY A 140 7.22 -4.32 12.54
CA GLY A 140 6.53 -4.92 11.41
C GLY A 140 7.40 -5.90 10.62
N TYR A 141 8.65 -5.53 10.34
CA TYR A 141 9.58 -6.43 9.64
C TYR A 141 9.92 -7.69 10.44
N ILE A 142 10.09 -7.57 11.77
CA ILE A 142 10.31 -8.73 12.63
C ILE A 142 9.08 -9.63 12.65
N ARG A 143 7.88 -9.08 12.67
CA ARG A 143 6.65 -9.87 12.58
C ARG A 143 6.58 -10.63 11.26
N LEU A 144 6.86 -9.99 10.13
CA LEU A 144 6.92 -10.65 8.82
C LEU A 144 7.93 -11.80 8.81
N ALA A 145 9.12 -11.60 9.42
CA ALA A 145 10.13 -12.65 9.49
C ALA A 145 9.73 -13.81 10.40
N LYS A 146 9.15 -13.53 11.60
CA LYS A 146 8.85 -14.57 12.62
C LYS A 146 7.54 -15.30 12.38
N GLU A 147 6.47 -14.55 12.05
CA GLU A 147 5.12 -15.12 11.93
C GLU A 147 4.87 -15.72 10.54
N TYR A 148 5.54 -15.18 9.50
CA TYR A 148 5.35 -15.61 8.10
C TYR A 148 6.60 -16.25 7.49
N ALA A 149 7.66 -16.46 8.28
CA ALA A 149 8.92 -17.09 7.86
C ALA A 149 9.58 -16.42 6.64
N LEU A 150 9.33 -15.13 6.40
CA LEU A 150 9.89 -14.40 5.29
C LEU A 150 11.35 -14.02 5.53
N LYS A 151 12.17 -14.19 4.50
CA LYS A 151 13.56 -13.71 4.52
C LYS A 151 13.60 -12.19 4.32
N GLN A 152 14.64 -11.53 4.83
CA GLN A 152 14.82 -10.07 4.68
C GLN A 152 14.75 -9.60 3.22
N GLU A 153 15.18 -10.41 2.27
CA GLU A 153 15.13 -10.11 0.84
C GLU A 153 13.69 -10.13 0.31
N GLU A 154 12.88 -11.10 0.75
CA GLU A 154 11.47 -11.21 0.39
C GLU A 154 10.66 -10.06 1.00
N ILE A 155 10.93 -9.72 2.27
CA ILE A 155 10.33 -8.55 2.93
C ILE A 155 10.66 -7.28 2.15
N ALA A 156 11.94 -7.06 1.83
CA ALA A 156 12.41 -5.90 1.09
C ALA A 156 11.70 -5.74 -0.27
N SER A 157 11.59 -6.85 -1.02
CA SER A 157 10.88 -6.87 -2.30
C SER A 157 9.41 -6.48 -2.15
N ARG A 158 8.71 -7.02 -1.13
CA ARG A 158 7.27 -6.80 -0.92
C ARG A 158 6.94 -5.39 -0.41
N VAL A 159 7.84 -4.79 0.38
CA VAL A 159 7.64 -3.42 0.92
C VAL A 159 8.29 -2.33 0.04
N GLY A 160 8.94 -2.69 -1.06
CA GLY A 160 9.58 -1.75 -1.98
C GLY A 160 10.82 -1.06 -1.40
N LYS A 161 11.55 -1.72 -0.50
CA LYS A 161 12.77 -1.22 0.14
C LYS A 161 14.00 -2.05 -0.28
N SER A 162 15.20 -1.57 0.05
CA SER A 162 16.41 -2.40 -0.10
C SER A 162 16.53 -3.40 1.06
N ARG A 163 17.16 -4.56 0.80
CA ARG A 163 17.49 -5.54 1.85
C ARG A 163 18.27 -4.90 3.00
N ALA A 164 19.22 -4.01 2.66
CA ALA A 164 20.01 -3.31 3.65
C ALA A 164 19.17 -2.40 4.55
N SER A 165 18.18 -1.68 3.98
CA SER A 165 17.23 -0.86 4.75
C SER A 165 16.41 -1.70 5.72
N VAL A 166 15.88 -2.84 5.27
CA VAL A 166 15.11 -3.76 6.12
C VAL A 166 15.99 -4.31 7.25
N ALA A 167 17.22 -4.78 6.92
CA ALA A 167 18.15 -5.30 7.92
C ALA A 167 18.53 -4.24 8.97
N ASN A 168 18.81 -3.00 8.54
CA ASN A 168 19.13 -1.91 9.44
C ASN A 168 17.95 -1.52 10.33
N ALA A 169 16.73 -1.44 9.78
CA ALA A 169 15.54 -1.17 10.57
C ALA A 169 15.32 -2.26 11.63
N MET A 170 15.42 -3.55 11.27
CA MET A 170 15.26 -4.65 12.23
C MET A 170 16.24 -4.57 13.41
N ARG A 171 17.48 -4.10 13.16
CA ARG A 171 18.48 -3.91 14.22
C ARG A 171 18.17 -2.80 15.21
N LEU A 172 17.23 -1.89 14.91
CA LEU A 172 16.80 -0.87 15.87
C LEU A 172 16.16 -1.48 17.12
N LEU A 173 15.59 -2.68 17.02
CA LEU A 173 15.01 -3.39 18.16
C LEU A 173 16.06 -4.10 19.04
N ASP A 174 17.33 -4.15 18.60
CA ASP A 174 18.46 -4.64 19.41
C ASP A 174 19.08 -3.52 20.27
N LEU A 175 18.64 -2.26 20.11
CA LEU A 175 19.11 -1.13 20.89
C LEU A 175 18.52 -1.18 22.32
N HIS A 176 19.20 -0.48 23.26
CA HIS A 176 18.68 -0.30 24.62
C HIS A 176 17.34 0.46 24.60
N ASP A 177 16.42 0.12 25.50
CA ASP A 177 15.04 0.64 25.52
C ASP A 177 14.97 2.17 25.53
N ASP A 178 15.86 2.85 26.26
CA ASP A 178 15.91 4.32 26.30
C ASP A 178 16.22 4.92 24.92
N VAL A 179 17.08 4.25 24.14
CA VAL A 179 17.43 4.69 22.79
C VAL A 179 16.27 4.42 21.83
N GLN A 180 15.59 3.26 21.99
CA GLN A 180 14.40 2.96 21.20
C GLN A 180 13.30 4.01 21.40
N LEU A 181 13.08 4.46 22.65
CA LEU A 181 12.14 5.53 22.96
C LEU A 181 12.49 6.85 22.26
N GLN A 182 13.77 7.22 22.24
CA GLN A 182 14.23 8.44 21.53
C GLN A 182 14.04 8.31 20.02
N VAL A 183 14.37 7.15 19.44
CA VAL A 183 14.16 6.88 18.01
C VAL A 183 12.67 6.91 17.62
N ALA A 184 11.79 6.39 18.48
CA ALA A 184 10.35 6.42 18.26
C ALA A 184 9.77 7.85 18.26
N GLN A 185 10.40 8.79 18.99
CA GLN A 185 9.98 10.20 19.11
C GLN A 185 10.64 11.10 18.06
N ALA A 186 11.73 10.66 17.43
CA ALA A 186 12.39 11.39 16.36
C ALA A 186 11.53 11.33 15.09
N ARG A 187 10.95 12.51 14.72
CA ARG A 187 10.20 12.70 13.48
C ARG A 187 11.08 13.33 12.41
#